data_89088c28a721a68a18bf910b223806c4
#
_entry.id   89088c28a721a68a18bf910b223806c4
#
_cell.length_a   1.000
_cell.length_b   1.000
_cell.length_c   1.000
_cell.angle_alpha   90.00
_cell.angle_beta   90.00
_cell.angle_gamma   90.00
#
_symmetry.space_group_name_H-M   'P 1'
#
loop_
_entity.id
_entity.type
_entity.pdbx_description
1 polymer ?
#
loop_
_entity_poly.entity_id
_entity_poly.type
_entity_poly.pdbx_seq_one_letter_code
_entity_poly.pdbx_strand_id
1 'polypeptide(L)'
;MGTIKDIHYEGYRADTPGTDTDKHRCSGAYRVTALGPADTAIIMDSRMKPEAVLKYYKEDFIILEGDCGIKCPTIITGRTTDDIDKRMCDEAFAFSGIISGEMSEYNGIPVVDATKEAGRLADMVEQKTKKNEEELDVQLFIDGDEIGMVPFVQKTLKNVVEGAVKALDGYEEGKEIVIRIK
;
A
#
# COMPACT_ATOMS: atom_id res chain seq x y z
N MET A 1 3.60 9.24 3.78
CA MET A 1 2.75 8.15 4.28
C MET A 1 1.30 8.44 3.89
N GLY A 2 0.60 7.46 3.30
CA GLY A 2 -0.83 7.50 3.01
C GLY A 2 -1.61 6.53 3.90
N THR A 3 -2.92 6.72 4.03
CA THR A 3 -3.77 5.82 4.78
C THR A 3 -5.06 5.54 4.03
N ILE A 4 -5.54 4.30 4.08
CA ILE A 4 -6.84 3.88 3.57
C ILE A 4 -7.57 3.21 4.72
N LYS A 5 -8.79 3.67 5.00
CA LYS A 5 -9.66 3.05 6.00
C LYS A 5 -10.83 2.38 5.31
N ASP A 6 -10.97 1.08 5.50
CA ASP A 6 -12.17 0.37 5.09
C ASP A 6 -13.30 0.62 6.08
N ILE A 7 -14.45 1.08 5.58
CA ILE A 7 -15.62 1.43 6.39
C ILE A 7 -16.74 0.46 6.04
N HIS A 8 -17.12 -0.37 7.02
CA HIS A 8 -18.14 -1.40 6.86
C HIS A 8 -19.56 -0.92 7.22
N TYR A 9 -19.70 0.34 7.65
CA TYR A 9 -21.00 0.90 7.98
C TYR A 9 -21.77 1.26 6.69
N GLU A 10 -22.84 0.56 6.38
CA GLU A 10 -23.61 0.70 5.13
C GLU A 10 -24.19 2.12 4.92
N GLY A 11 -24.49 2.85 5.98
CA GLY A 11 -24.98 4.23 5.94
C GLY A 11 -23.89 5.29 5.77
N TYR A 12 -22.60 4.89 5.68
CA TYR A 12 -21.51 5.86 5.57
C TYR A 12 -21.56 6.62 4.23
N ARG A 13 -21.45 7.94 4.34
CA ARG A 13 -21.22 8.85 3.21
C ARG A 13 -20.10 9.80 3.59
N ALA A 14 -19.15 10.00 2.66
CA ALA A 14 -18.06 10.96 2.85
C ALA A 14 -18.53 12.41 2.77
N ASP A 15 -19.63 12.65 2.04
CA ASP A 15 -20.24 13.96 1.89
C ASP A 15 -21.39 14.21 2.87
N THR A 16 -21.62 15.47 3.20
CA THR A 16 -22.72 15.88 4.06
C THR A 16 -23.98 16.12 3.22
N PRO A 17 -25.11 15.45 3.55
CA PRO A 17 -26.37 15.67 2.84
C PRO A 17 -26.80 17.14 2.81
N GLY A 18 -27.24 17.60 1.63
CA GLY A 18 -27.72 18.96 1.39
C GLY A 18 -26.66 20.01 1.03
N THR A 19 -25.39 19.65 1.07
CA THR A 19 -24.31 20.52 0.54
C THR A 19 -24.38 20.63 -0.98
N ASP A 20 -23.66 21.58 -1.57
CA ASP A 20 -23.64 21.74 -3.02
C ASP A 20 -22.97 20.56 -3.72
N THR A 21 -21.95 19.97 -3.11
CA THR A 21 -21.32 18.73 -3.59
C THR A 21 -22.31 17.55 -3.59
N ASP A 22 -23.12 17.41 -2.54
CA ASP A 22 -24.18 16.38 -2.47
C ASP A 22 -25.26 16.63 -3.54
N LYS A 23 -25.67 17.88 -3.79
CA LYS A 23 -26.60 18.23 -4.88
C LYS A 23 -26.06 17.85 -6.25
N HIS A 24 -24.76 18.11 -6.51
CA HIS A 24 -24.13 17.70 -7.77
C HIS A 24 -24.19 16.18 -7.96
N ARG A 25 -23.86 15.41 -6.93
CA ARG A 25 -23.96 13.95 -6.93
C ARG A 25 -25.39 13.47 -7.16
N CYS A 26 -26.37 14.02 -6.41
CA CYS A 26 -27.78 13.69 -6.58
C CYS A 26 -28.32 14.04 -7.98
N SER A 27 -27.71 15.00 -8.64
CA SER A 27 -28.03 15.37 -10.03
C SER A 27 -27.37 14.46 -11.09
N GLY A 28 -26.66 13.41 -10.68
CA GLY A 28 -26.10 12.39 -11.55
C GLY A 28 -24.59 12.55 -11.84
N ALA A 29 -23.87 13.41 -11.11
CA ALA A 29 -22.42 13.48 -11.24
C ALA A 29 -21.79 12.22 -10.61
N TYR A 30 -21.10 11.41 -11.43
CA TYR A 30 -20.38 10.22 -10.95
C TYR A 30 -19.17 10.56 -10.08
N ARG A 31 -18.52 11.69 -10.33
CA ARG A 31 -17.38 12.20 -9.57
C ARG A 31 -17.61 13.66 -9.24
N VAL A 32 -17.46 13.99 -7.96
CA VAL A 32 -17.52 15.37 -7.46
C VAL A 32 -16.20 15.71 -6.79
N THR A 33 -15.60 16.83 -7.13
CA THR A 33 -14.40 17.33 -6.46
C THR A 33 -14.72 18.63 -5.76
N ALA A 34 -14.49 18.66 -4.45
CA ALA A 34 -14.53 19.88 -3.65
C ALA A 34 -13.11 20.44 -3.51
N LEU A 35 -12.90 21.67 -3.96
CA LEU A 35 -11.64 22.40 -3.83
C LEU A 35 -11.82 23.43 -2.71
N GLY A 36 -11.43 23.06 -1.49
CA GLY A 36 -11.44 23.96 -0.35
C GLY A 36 -10.12 24.74 -0.22
N PRO A 37 -10.09 25.79 0.60
CA PRO A 37 -8.86 26.56 0.85
C PRO A 37 -7.81 25.79 1.65
N ALA A 38 -8.21 24.76 2.40
CA ALA A 38 -7.34 23.96 3.25
C ALA A 38 -7.13 22.54 2.71
N ASP A 39 -8.13 21.97 2.05
CA ASP A 39 -8.12 20.58 1.60
C ASP A 39 -8.86 20.39 0.27
N THR A 40 -8.68 19.21 -0.31
CA THR A 40 -9.39 18.78 -1.51
C THR A 40 -10.02 17.42 -1.25
N ALA A 41 -11.32 17.29 -1.51
CA ALA A 41 -12.02 16.01 -1.47
C ALA A 41 -12.44 15.56 -2.87
N ILE A 42 -12.20 14.28 -3.20
CA ILE A 42 -12.70 13.65 -4.43
C ILE A 42 -13.68 12.56 -4.02
N ILE A 43 -14.92 12.73 -4.40
CA ILE A 43 -16.03 11.84 -4.02
C ILE A 43 -16.49 11.09 -5.27
N MET A 44 -16.49 9.76 -5.19
CA MET A 44 -17.03 8.87 -6.22
C MET A 44 -18.40 8.36 -5.77
N ASP A 45 -19.39 8.32 -6.66
CA ASP A 45 -20.71 7.77 -6.33
C ASP A 45 -20.75 6.24 -6.46
N SER A 46 -19.63 5.60 -6.12
CA SER A 46 -19.50 4.15 -6.03
C SER A 46 -18.33 3.75 -5.15
N ARG A 47 -18.40 2.54 -4.56
CA ARG A 47 -17.25 1.95 -3.87
C ARG A 47 -16.21 1.53 -4.93
N MET A 48 -15.01 2.07 -4.81
CA MET A 48 -13.88 1.67 -5.63
C MET A 48 -13.26 0.36 -5.11
N LYS A 49 -12.67 -0.42 -6.02
CA LYS A 49 -11.79 -1.53 -5.62
C LYS A 49 -10.52 -0.98 -4.95
N PRO A 50 -10.03 -1.59 -3.86
CA PRO A 50 -8.85 -1.11 -3.16
C PRO A 50 -7.61 -0.93 -4.06
N GLU A 51 -7.39 -1.83 -5.02
CA GLU A 51 -6.27 -1.73 -5.97
C GLU A 51 -6.38 -0.50 -6.90
N ALA A 52 -7.61 -0.06 -7.18
CA ALA A 52 -7.84 1.15 -7.96
C ALA A 52 -7.62 2.42 -7.11
N VAL A 53 -7.91 2.35 -5.80
CA VAL A 53 -7.63 3.43 -4.85
C VAL A 53 -6.13 3.61 -4.67
N LEU A 54 -5.36 2.52 -4.55
CA LEU A 54 -3.90 2.56 -4.40
C LEU A 54 -3.20 3.34 -5.53
N LYS A 55 -3.75 3.38 -6.74
CA LYS A 55 -3.19 4.14 -7.87
C LYS A 55 -3.17 5.66 -7.67
N TYR A 56 -3.91 6.18 -6.71
CA TYR A 56 -3.90 7.61 -6.36
C TYR A 56 -2.80 7.98 -5.36
N TYR A 57 -2.16 6.97 -4.75
CA TYR A 57 -1.11 7.16 -3.75
C TYR A 57 0.26 7.17 -4.43
N LYS A 58 1.12 8.09 -3.95
CA LYS A 58 2.53 8.22 -4.37
C LYS A 58 3.47 8.13 -3.17
N GLU A 59 2.91 7.85 -2.01
CA GLU A 59 3.62 7.77 -0.75
C GLU A 59 4.39 6.44 -0.65
N ASP A 60 5.58 6.47 -0.04
CA ASP A 60 6.42 5.29 0.15
C ASP A 60 5.76 4.23 1.02
N PHE A 61 4.91 4.66 1.97
CA PHE A 61 4.15 3.78 2.85
C PHE A 61 2.66 4.10 2.77
N ILE A 62 1.85 3.07 2.62
CA ILE A 62 0.39 3.14 2.67
C ILE A 62 -0.10 2.19 3.75
N ILE A 63 -0.81 2.72 4.75
CA ILE A 63 -1.43 1.93 5.81
C ILE A 63 -2.88 1.64 5.45
N LEU A 64 -3.24 0.36 5.45
CA LEU A 64 -4.61 -0.08 5.26
C LEU A 64 -5.22 -0.41 6.62
N GLU A 65 -6.29 0.26 7.01
CA GLU A 65 -7.05 -0.02 8.23
C GLU A 65 -8.35 -0.77 7.88
N GLY A 66 -8.51 -1.96 8.44
CA GLY A 66 -9.62 -2.86 8.16
C GLY A 66 -9.27 -3.97 7.17
N ASP A 67 -10.26 -4.76 6.77
CA ASP A 67 -10.10 -5.82 5.78
C ASP A 67 -10.37 -5.28 4.38
N CYS A 68 -9.34 -4.79 3.74
CA CYS A 68 -9.43 -4.28 2.36
C CYS A 68 -9.32 -5.40 1.30
N GLY A 69 -9.16 -6.67 1.67
CA GLY A 69 -8.97 -7.78 0.75
C GLY A 69 -7.63 -7.77 0.00
N ILE A 70 -6.67 -6.94 0.44
CA ILE A 70 -5.31 -6.88 -0.12
C ILE A 70 -4.37 -7.65 0.79
N LYS A 71 -3.64 -8.61 0.23
CA LYS A 71 -2.59 -9.34 0.95
C LYS A 71 -1.36 -8.46 1.13
N CYS A 72 -1.06 -8.12 2.37
CA CYS A 72 0.11 -7.31 2.74
C CYS A 72 0.53 -7.63 4.17
N PRO A 73 1.78 -7.30 4.57
CA PRO A 73 2.21 -7.46 5.95
C PRO A 73 1.21 -6.86 6.94
N THR A 74 0.73 -7.68 7.87
CA THR A 74 -0.43 -7.33 8.71
C THR A 74 -0.08 -7.31 10.18
N ILE A 75 -0.52 -6.26 10.88
CA ILE A 75 -0.52 -6.16 12.34
C ILE A 75 -1.96 -6.39 12.80
N ILE A 76 -2.19 -7.43 13.60
CA ILE A 76 -3.51 -7.72 14.15
C ILE A 76 -3.65 -7.09 15.53
N THR A 77 -4.69 -6.30 15.73
CA THR A 77 -4.99 -5.71 17.05
C THR A 77 -6.12 -6.47 17.72
N GLY A 78 -5.95 -6.78 19.01
CA GLY A 78 -6.93 -7.53 19.79
C GLY A 78 -6.96 -7.15 21.26
N ARG A 79 -8.04 -7.53 21.93
CA ARG A 79 -8.16 -7.47 23.40
C ARG A 79 -7.76 -8.80 24.03
N THR A 80 -8.07 -9.90 23.34
CA THR A 80 -7.87 -11.28 23.77
C THR A 80 -7.23 -12.11 22.65
N THR A 81 -6.75 -13.31 22.97
CA THR A 81 -6.28 -14.29 21.98
C THR A 81 -7.39 -14.67 20.99
N ASP A 82 -8.64 -14.79 21.44
CA ASP A 82 -9.79 -15.06 20.59
C ASP A 82 -10.00 -13.99 19.50
N ASP A 83 -9.72 -12.72 19.82
CA ASP A 83 -9.80 -11.64 18.85
C ASP A 83 -8.70 -11.74 17.79
N ILE A 84 -7.51 -12.20 18.20
CA ILE A 84 -6.38 -12.44 17.30
C ILE A 84 -6.69 -13.64 16.40
N ASP A 85 -7.13 -14.76 16.97
CA ASP A 85 -7.40 -16.00 16.23
C ASP A 85 -8.47 -15.83 15.15
N LYS A 86 -9.52 -15.04 15.44
CA LYS A 86 -10.57 -14.71 14.45
C LYS A 86 -10.10 -13.91 13.24
N ARG A 87 -8.96 -13.22 13.38
CA ARG A 87 -8.38 -12.36 12.33
C ARG A 87 -7.04 -12.89 11.80
N MET A 88 -6.62 -14.07 12.28
CA MET A 88 -5.35 -14.66 11.88
C MET A 88 -5.25 -14.80 10.37
N CYS A 89 -4.11 -14.43 9.81
CA CYS A 89 -3.79 -14.56 8.40
C CYS A 89 -2.29 -14.88 8.23
N ASP A 90 -1.94 -15.36 7.06
CA ASP A 90 -0.56 -15.76 6.74
C ASP A 90 0.42 -14.56 6.74
N GLU A 91 -0.09 -13.38 6.49
CA GLU A 91 0.67 -12.12 6.42
C GLU A 91 0.88 -11.48 7.81
N ALA A 92 0.31 -12.04 8.89
CA ALA A 92 0.47 -11.51 10.25
C ALA A 92 1.91 -11.62 10.72
N PHE A 93 2.51 -10.50 11.16
CA PHE A 93 3.88 -10.47 11.65
C PHE A 93 4.04 -9.82 13.04
N ALA A 94 3.00 -9.18 13.54
CA ALA A 94 2.94 -8.62 14.88
C ALA A 94 1.50 -8.56 15.37
N PHE A 95 1.33 -8.61 16.68
CA PHE A 95 0.07 -8.35 17.36
C PHE A 95 0.19 -7.10 18.22
N SER A 96 -0.91 -6.43 18.49
CA SER A 96 -0.97 -5.25 19.33
C SER A 96 -2.36 -5.07 19.98
N GLY A 97 -2.55 -3.96 20.67
CA GLY A 97 -3.80 -3.63 21.34
C GLY A 97 -3.74 -3.97 22.83
N ILE A 98 -4.89 -4.17 23.47
CA ILE A 98 -4.99 -4.41 24.93
C ILE A 98 -4.22 -5.67 25.36
N ILE A 99 -4.19 -6.70 24.51
CA ILE A 99 -3.47 -7.96 24.76
C ILE A 99 -1.97 -7.74 25.02
N SER A 100 -1.37 -6.66 24.56
CA SER A 100 0.05 -6.35 24.80
C SER A 100 0.36 -6.05 26.28
N GLY A 101 -0.65 -5.78 27.10
CA GLY A 101 -0.50 -5.69 28.56
C GLY A 101 -0.42 -7.04 29.28
N GLU A 102 -0.76 -8.13 28.61
CA GLU A 102 -0.84 -9.47 29.21
C GLU A 102 0.30 -10.39 28.74
N MET A 103 0.78 -10.22 27.52
CA MET A 103 1.81 -11.07 26.93
C MET A 103 2.68 -10.33 25.92
N SER A 104 3.89 -10.84 25.68
CA SER A 104 4.86 -10.30 24.73
C SER A 104 4.99 -11.12 23.44
N GLU A 105 4.36 -12.31 23.39
CA GLU A 105 4.38 -13.22 22.23
C GLU A 105 3.13 -14.09 22.25
N TYR A 106 2.60 -14.41 21.07
CA TYR A 106 1.53 -15.39 20.89
C TYR A 106 1.75 -16.16 19.59
N ASN A 107 1.72 -17.49 19.65
CA ASN A 107 1.96 -18.39 18.51
C ASN A 107 3.26 -18.10 17.72
N GLY A 108 4.34 -17.68 18.43
CA GLY A 108 5.62 -17.36 17.80
C GLY A 108 5.66 -15.98 17.11
N ILE A 109 4.60 -15.19 17.25
CA ILE A 109 4.51 -13.83 16.71
C ILE A 109 4.58 -12.82 17.87
N PRO A 110 5.43 -11.77 17.78
CA PRO A 110 5.57 -10.79 18.85
C PRO A 110 4.30 -9.96 19.07
N VAL A 111 4.00 -9.70 20.34
CA VAL A 111 2.94 -8.80 20.78
C VAL A 111 3.59 -7.51 21.27
N VAL A 112 3.25 -6.38 20.65
CA VAL A 112 3.91 -5.08 20.86
C VAL A 112 2.90 -4.04 21.34
N ASP A 113 3.22 -3.35 22.43
CA ASP A 113 2.42 -2.21 22.90
C ASP A 113 2.69 -0.98 22.03
N ALA A 114 1.83 -0.77 21.01
CA ALA A 114 1.98 0.34 20.06
C ALA A 114 1.97 1.72 20.73
N THR A 115 1.44 1.84 21.96
CA THR A 115 1.42 3.13 22.69
C THR A 115 2.74 3.44 23.37
N LYS A 116 3.54 2.42 23.70
CA LYS A 116 4.84 2.54 24.39
C LYS A 116 6.03 2.24 23.48
N GLU A 117 5.84 1.36 22.51
CA GLU A 117 6.90 0.82 21.66
C GLU A 117 6.64 1.13 20.16
N ALA A 118 6.07 2.31 19.86
CA ALA A 118 5.74 2.68 18.47
C ALA A 118 6.96 2.62 17.53
N GLY A 119 8.16 3.01 18.01
CA GLY A 119 9.39 2.92 17.24
C GLY A 119 9.74 1.48 16.85
N ARG A 120 9.67 0.53 17.82
CA ARG A 120 9.90 -0.89 17.55
C ARG A 120 8.93 -1.44 16.52
N LEU A 121 7.65 -1.05 16.59
CA LEU A 121 6.65 -1.49 15.64
C LEU A 121 6.93 -0.92 14.24
N ALA A 122 7.37 0.35 14.16
CA ALA A 122 7.78 0.97 12.90
C ALA A 122 8.98 0.26 12.27
N ASP A 123 10.01 -0.06 13.06
CA ASP A 123 11.19 -0.83 12.59
C ASP A 123 10.77 -2.20 12.03
N MET A 124 9.83 -2.89 12.69
CA MET A 124 9.29 -4.16 12.21
C MET A 124 8.54 -4.01 10.88
N VAL A 125 7.76 -2.94 10.72
CA VAL A 125 7.08 -2.61 9.44
C VAL A 125 8.11 -2.39 8.35
N GLU A 126 9.12 -1.56 8.58
CA GLU A 126 10.19 -1.33 7.61
C GLU A 126 10.90 -2.61 7.19
N GLN A 127 11.25 -3.48 8.14
CA GLN A 127 11.90 -4.75 7.85
C GLN A 127 11.03 -5.68 7.01
N LYS A 128 9.71 -5.68 7.22
CA LYS A 128 8.78 -6.52 6.46
C LYS A 128 8.49 -5.97 5.08
N THR A 129 8.44 -4.66 4.92
CA THR A 129 8.16 -4.01 3.63
C THR A 129 9.40 -3.91 2.74
N LYS A 130 10.59 -3.67 3.31
CA LYS A 130 11.86 -3.63 2.56
C LYS A 130 12.24 -4.97 1.91
N LYS A 131 11.71 -6.11 2.36
CA LYS A 131 11.99 -7.43 1.77
C LYS A 131 11.41 -7.64 0.37
N ASN A 132 10.56 -6.75 -0.12
CA ASN A 132 9.99 -6.84 -1.47
C ASN A 132 10.59 -5.81 -2.46
N GLU A 133 11.55 -5.00 -2.03
CA GLU A 133 12.50 -4.43 -2.97
C GLU A 133 13.46 -5.58 -3.38
N GLU A 134 13.07 -6.42 -4.33
CA GLU A 134 14.04 -6.84 -5.31
C GLU A 134 14.71 -5.54 -5.72
N GLU A 135 16.01 -5.40 -5.45
CA GLU A 135 16.82 -4.35 -6.05
C GLU A 135 16.58 -4.46 -7.56
N LEU A 136 15.60 -3.71 -8.03
CA LEU A 136 15.36 -3.52 -9.44
C LEU A 136 16.44 -2.54 -9.85
N ASP A 137 17.63 -3.07 -10.09
CA ASP A 137 18.78 -2.32 -10.55
C ASP A 137 18.59 -1.94 -12.02
N VAL A 138 17.56 -1.12 -12.26
CA VAL A 138 17.24 -0.54 -13.56
C VAL A 138 17.45 0.95 -13.48
N GLN A 139 18.48 1.42 -14.14
CA GLN A 139 18.78 2.84 -14.28
C GLN A 139 18.47 3.28 -15.72
N LEU A 140 17.82 4.42 -15.87
CA LEU A 140 17.56 5.04 -17.15
C LEU A 140 18.30 6.38 -17.21
N PHE A 141 19.11 6.54 -18.26
CA PHE A 141 19.79 7.79 -18.53
C PHE A 141 19.35 8.35 -19.89
N ILE A 142 19.08 9.65 -19.94
CA ILE A 142 18.82 10.39 -21.18
C ILE A 142 19.84 11.53 -21.26
N ASP A 143 20.68 11.53 -22.29
CA ASP A 143 21.79 12.49 -22.47
C ASP A 143 22.76 12.59 -21.28
N GLY A 144 22.85 11.53 -20.47
CA GLY A 144 23.72 11.45 -19.30
C GLY A 144 23.04 11.82 -17.97
N ASP A 145 21.81 12.33 -18.01
CA ASP A 145 21.03 12.62 -16.82
C ASP A 145 20.22 11.39 -16.39
N GLU A 146 20.32 11.01 -15.11
CA GLU A 146 19.54 9.91 -14.56
C GLU A 146 18.06 10.29 -14.41
N ILE A 147 17.20 9.47 -14.99
CA ILE A 147 15.74 9.66 -14.92
C ILE A 147 15.17 8.80 -13.79
N GLY A 148 14.68 9.45 -12.74
CA GLY A 148 14.01 8.78 -11.64
C GLY A 148 12.78 8.00 -12.11
N MET A 149 12.71 6.72 -11.78
CA MET A 149 11.60 5.84 -12.14
C MET A 149 10.92 5.27 -10.90
N VAL A 150 9.59 5.22 -10.91
CA VAL A 150 8.84 4.50 -9.89
C VAL A 150 9.02 2.97 -10.07
N PRO A 151 8.95 2.16 -9.00
CA PRO A 151 9.22 0.71 -9.06
C PRO A 151 8.43 -0.05 -10.13
N PHE A 152 7.19 0.35 -10.39
CA PHE A 152 6.37 -0.25 -11.46
C PHE A 152 7.00 -0.05 -12.85
N VAL A 153 7.53 1.13 -13.14
CA VAL A 153 8.18 1.44 -14.43
C VAL A 153 9.48 0.67 -14.54
N GLN A 154 10.30 0.63 -13.48
CA GLN A 154 11.53 -0.16 -13.44
C GLN A 154 11.23 -1.64 -13.71
N LYS A 155 10.24 -2.24 -13.01
CA LYS A 155 9.84 -3.63 -13.22
C LYS A 155 9.33 -3.90 -14.64
N THR A 156 8.57 -2.97 -15.19
CA THR A 156 8.05 -3.08 -16.57
C THR A 156 9.20 -3.05 -17.57
N LEU A 157 10.13 -2.10 -17.45
CA LEU A 157 11.31 -2.01 -18.32
C LEU A 157 12.19 -3.25 -18.20
N LYS A 158 12.48 -3.71 -17.00
CA LYS A 158 13.23 -4.96 -16.78
C LYS A 158 12.59 -6.12 -17.52
N ASN A 159 11.31 -6.36 -17.33
CA ASN A 159 10.59 -7.49 -17.95
C ASN A 159 10.57 -7.39 -19.48
N VAL A 160 10.40 -6.20 -20.03
CA VAL A 160 10.41 -5.98 -21.50
C VAL A 160 11.79 -6.24 -22.05
N VAL A 161 12.83 -5.67 -21.45
CA VAL A 161 14.21 -5.83 -21.89
C VAL A 161 14.67 -7.28 -21.76
N GLU A 162 14.50 -7.90 -20.61
CA GLU A 162 14.84 -9.32 -20.41
C GLU A 162 14.08 -10.23 -21.37
N GLY A 163 12.79 -10.00 -21.56
CA GLY A 163 11.98 -10.76 -22.51
C GLY A 163 12.48 -10.66 -23.95
N ALA A 164 12.92 -9.47 -24.36
CA ALA A 164 13.48 -9.25 -25.70
C ALA A 164 14.86 -9.93 -25.89
N VAL A 165 15.73 -9.86 -24.86
CA VAL A 165 17.10 -10.38 -25.01
C VAL A 165 17.23 -11.88 -24.72
N LYS A 166 16.28 -12.48 -23.99
CA LYS A 166 16.25 -13.94 -23.71
C LYS A 166 16.23 -14.80 -24.98
N ALA A 167 15.74 -14.26 -26.09
CA ALA A 167 15.70 -14.96 -27.37
C ALA A 167 16.98 -14.81 -28.20
N LEU A 168 17.98 -14.06 -27.72
CA LEU A 168 19.22 -13.81 -28.44
C LEU A 168 20.29 -14.84 -28.07
N ASP A 169 21.06 -15.28 -29.08
CA ASP A 169 22.25 -16.10 -28.86
C ASP A 169 23.27 -15.35 -27.99
N GLY A 170 23.72 -15.98 -26.91
CA GLY A 170 24.68 -15.41 -25.96
C GLY A 170 24.05 -14.77 -24.75
N TYR A 171 22.70 -14.82 -24.57
CA TYR A 171 22.06 -14.45 -23.32
C TYR A 171 22.46 -15.40 -22.18
N GLU A 172 22.88 -14.84 -21.06
CA GLU A 172 23.14 -15.56 -19.81
C GLU A 172 22.33 -14.93 -18.68
N GLU A 173 21.60 -15.74 -17.95
CA GLU A 173 20.80 -15.27 -16.81
C GLU A 173 21.69 -14.69 -15.69
N GLY A 174 21.29 -13.56 -15.10
CA GLY A 174 22.05 -12.88 -14.03
C GLY A 174 23.20 -12.00 -14.52
N LYS A 175 23.36 -11.80 -15.81
CA LYS A 175 24.34 -10.84 -16.37
C LYS A 175 23.70 -9.46 -16.53
N GLU A 176 24.55 -8.43 -16.40
CA GLU A 176 24.15 -7.05 -16.70
C GLU A 176 23.74 -6.90 -18.17
N ILE A 177 22.60 -6.23 -18.41
CA ILE A 177 22.12 -5.90 -19.74
C ILE A 177 22.22 -4.38 -19.93
N VAL A 178 22.98 -3.95 -20.91
CA VAL A 178 23.13 -2.53 -21.26
C VAL A 178 22.57 -2.27 -22.65
N ILE A 179 21.57 -1.38 -22.74
CA ILE A 179 21.01 -0.92 -24.02
C ILE A 179 21.40 0.52 -24.25
N ARG A 180 21.97 0.82 -25.41
CA ARG A 180 22.31 2.17 -25.84
C ARG A 180 21.53 2.51 -27.10
N ILE A 181 20.72 3.57 -27.03
CA ILE A 181 19.98 4.15 -28.15
C ILE A 181 20.64 5.50 -28.45
N LYS A 182 20.99 5.73 -29.71
CA LYS A 182 21.60 6.98 -30.16
C LYS A 182 20.65 7.68 -31.12
#